data_7c93f5edec7fea153537e0257b82ca37
#
_entry.id   7c93f5edec7fea153537e0257b82ca37
#
_cell.length_a   1.000
_cell.length_b   1.000
_cell.length_c   1.000
_cell.angle_alpha   90.00
_cell.angle_beta   90.00
_cell.angle_gamma   90.00
#
_symmetry.space_group_name_H-M   'P 1'
#
loop_
_entity.id
_entity.type
_entity.pdbx_description
1 polymer ?
#
loop_
_entity_poly.entity_id
_entity_poly.type
_entity_poly.pdbx_seq_one_letter_code
_entity_poly.pdbx_strand_id
1 'polypeptide(L)'
;MLKHIRNLSDEMVVEQWSENTYFQYFTGENSFVSGLPCEASELVHFRKRIGESGVELILKESIRINGKDAEDTNVNIDTTVQEKNITFPTDAKLHKKIIQKCKKIADREDIELRQSYSRILKQLSRDQRFRNHPTNKAKAKKADKKVKTIAGRLVRELERKLTPNSQYQGELALYLQILTQQKDSKKKIYSIHEPEVVCISKGKEHKKYEFGNKASIAKTDSGVIVAALGFRDEYDGHTLKPTLEQIERLTGKTPKRVKVDRGYRGNKKIGETEILIPSTPNKSMSYYQRKKISESHKKRAGIEPVIGHLKTDHRLNRNFYKGIVGDNINIMLAAAAFNFKRMMNKWKKYFCQIFERLFLSFLKNFPTNYSFFLNKIFKLTF
;
A
#
# COMPACT_ATOMS: atom_id res chain seq x y z
N MET A 1 -5.81 -9.13 10.97
CA MET A 1 -5.58 -9.97 9.76
C MET A 1 -6.80 -10.04 8.85
N LEU A 2 -8.00 -10.34 9.32
CA LEU A 2 -9.24 -10.42 8.50
C LEU A 2 -9.44 -9.24 7.56
N LYS A 3 -9.21 -8.00 8.04
CA LYS A 3 -9.25 -6.77 7.25
C LYS A 3 -8.45 -6.87 5.94
N HIS A 4 -7.20 -7.35 5.97
CA HIS A 4 -6.32 -7.45 4.81
C HIS A 4 -6.58 -8.71 3.97
N ILE A 5 -7.01 -9.81 4.59
CA ILE A 5 -7.37 -11.05 3.86
C ILE A 5 -8.63 -10.82 3.01
N ARG A 6 -9.59 -10.02 3.51
CA ARG A 6 -10.90 -9.77 2.88
C ARG A 6 -11.04 -8.39 2.25
N ASN A 7 -9.99 -7.58 2.25
CA ASN A 7 -9.98 -6.22 1.69
C ASN A 7 -11.03 -5.27 2.32
N LEU A 8 -11.26 -5.37 3.63
CA LEU A 8 -12.28 -4.61 4.36
C LEU A 8 -11.73 -3.33 4.99
N SER A 9 -12.59 -2.34 5.29
CA SER A 9 -12.25 -1.23 6.19
C SER A 9 -12.27 -1.69 7.66
N ASP A 10 -11.89 -0.82 8.61
CA ASP A 10 -11.98 -1.15 10.05
C ASP A 10 -13.44 -1.29 10.46
N GLU A 11 -14.29 -0.40 9.98
CA GLU A 11 -15.73 -0.42 10.22
C GLU A 11 -16.35 -1.71 9.67
N MET A 12 -16.09 -2.04 8.40
CA MET A 12 -16.63 -3.23 7.76
C MET A 12 -16.18 -4.54 8.39
N VAL A 13 -14.94 -4.64 8.90
CA VAL A 13 -14.50 -5.89 9.53
C VAL A 13 -15.16 -6.10 10.86
N VAL A 14 -15.41 -5.03 11.62
CA VAL A 14 -16.15 -5.09 12.92
C VAL A 14 -17.61 -5.45 12.66
N GLU A 15 -18.26 -4.81 11.70
CA GLU A 15 -19.64 -5.09 11.30
C GLU A 15 -19.81 -6.55 10.81
N GLN A 16 -18.98 -6.96 9.84
CA GLN A 16 -19.05 -8.34 9.32
C GLN A 16 -18.71 -9.39 10.37
N TRP A 17 -17.91 -9.09 11.38
CA TRP A 17 -17.62 -10.01 12.46
C TRP A 17 -18.89 -10.35 13.26
N SER A 18 -19.76 -9.37 13.53
CA SER A 18 -21.00 -9.58 14.29
C SER A 18 -22.02 -10.48 13.58
N GLU A 19 -21.91 -10.61 12.26
CA GLU A 19 -22.84 -11.40 11.44
C GLU A 19 -22.23 -12.71 10.93
N ASN A 20 -20.90 -12.89 11.01
CA ASN A 20 -20.19 -13.98 10.35
C ASN A 20 -19.55 -14.93 11.36
N THR A 21 -20.15 -16.12 11.52
CA THR A 21 -19.65 -17.18 12.41
C THR A 21 -18.23 -17.63 12.08
N TYR A 22 -17.80 -17.60 10.81
CA TYR A 22 -16.42 -17.93 10.44
C TYR A 22 -15.42 -16.88 10.93
N PHE A 23 -15.81 -15.59 10.98
CA PHE A 23 -14.96 -14.54 11.54
C PHE A 23 -14.86 -14.70 13.05
N GLN A 24 -15.96 -15.01 13.71
CA GLN A 24 -16.00 -15.27 15.15
C GLN A 24 -15.16 -16.49 15.51
N TYR A 25 -15.34 -17.60 14.82
CA TYR A 25 -14.53 -18.81 15.02
C TYR A 25 -13.02 -18.55 14.77
N PHE A 26 -12.67 -17.78 13.73
CA PHE A 26 -11.27 -17.40 13.45
C PHE A 26 -10.64 -16.60 14.59
N THR A 27 -11.43 -15.82 15.33
CA THR A 27 -10.96 -15.02 16.48
C THR A 27 -11.04 -15.74 17.81
N GLY A 28 -11.51 -16.99 17.83
CA GLY A 28 -11.50 -17.87 19.01
C GLY A 28 -12.86 -18.06 19.68
N GLU A 29 -13.95 -17.57 19.09
CA GLU A 29 -15.28 -17.79 19.64
C GLU A 29 -15.76 -19.23 19.34
N ASN A 30 -16.27 -19.91 20.36
CA ASN A 30 -16.81 -21.27 20.25
C ASN A 30 -18.30 -21.29 19.93
N SER A 31 -19.01 -20.19 20.16
CA SER A 31 -20.43 -20.02 19.90
C SER A 31 -20.69 -18.66 19.26
N PHE A 32 -21.84 -18.51 18.62
CA PHE A 32 -22.24 -17.24 18.04
C PHE A 32 -22.43 -16.18 19.12
N VAL A 33 -21.74 -15.05 18.95
CA VAL A 33 -21.84 -13.87 19.81
C VAL A 33 -22.59 -12.78 19.05
N SER A 34 -23.69 -12.30 19.64
CA SER A 34 -24.43 -11.15 19.09
C SER A 34 -23.77 -9.84 19.50
N GLY A 35 -23.69 -8.90 18.56
CA GLY A 35 -23.14 -7.57 18.80
C GLY A 35 -21.72 -7.39 18.23
N LEU A 36 -21.22 -6.15 18.33
CA LEU A 36 -19.90 -5.78 17.81
C LEU A 36 -18.81 -6.24 18.78
N PRO A 37 -17.67 -6.77 18.26
CA PRO A 37 -16.57 -7.21 19.13
C PRO A 37 -15.82 -6.03 19.76
N CYS A 38 -15.81 -4.88 19.11
CA CYS A 38 -15.12 -3.66 19.53
C CYS A 38 -15.56 -2.48 18.64
N GLU A 39 -15.20 -1.28 19.02
CA GLU A 39 -15.31 -0.11 18.15
C GLU A 39 -14.21 -0.13 17.07
N ALA A 40 -14.53 0.36 15.85
CA ALA A 40 -13.55 0.43 14.76
C ALA A 40 -12.31 1.27 15.12
N SER A 41 -12.47 2.29 15.99
CA SER A 41 -11.38 3.11 16.52
C SER A 41 -10.40 2.33 17.38
N GLU A 42 -10.85 1.29 18.10
CA GLU A 42 -9.99 0.44 18.91
C GLU A 42 -9.00 -0.36 18.06
N LEU A 43 -9.38 -0.76 16.86
CA LEU A 43 -8.45 -1.38 15.90
C LEU A 43 -7.31 -0.42 15.50
N VAL A 44 -7.58 0.89 15.46
CA VAL A 44 -6.53 1.91 15.22
C VAL A 44 -5.59 1.98 16.43
N HIS A 45 -6.13 2.01 17.66
CA HIS A 45 -5.34 2.01 18.88
C HIS A 45 -4.53 0.72 19.05
N PHE A 46 -5.12 -0.42 18.74
CA PHE A 46 -4.45 -1.72 18.75
C PHE A 46 -3.24 -1.73 17.82
N ARG A 47 -3.39 -1.28 16.57
CA ARG A 47 -2.28 -1.20 15.61
C ARG A 47 -1.14 -0.29 16.09
N LYS A 48 -1.47 0.82 16.76
CA LYS A 48 -0.45 1.69 17.36
C LYS A 48 0.32 0.99 18.48
N ARG A 49 -0.38 0.20 19.31
CA ARG A 49 0.24 -0.54 20.43
C ARG A 49 1.18 -1.64 19.95
N ILE A 50 0.76 -2.46 18.98
CA ILE A 50 1.62 -3.54 18.46
C ILE A 50 2.78 -3.01 17.61
N GLY A 51 2.62 -1.84 16.98
CA GLY A 51 3.65 -1.18 16.19
C GLY A 51 4.16 -2.00 15.01
N GLU A 52 5.27 -1.57 14.43
CA GLU A 52 5.93 -2.28 13.33
C GLU A 52 6.46 -3.65 13.75
N SER A 53 7.08 -3.73 14.94
CA SER A 53 7.69 -4.96 15.45
C SER A 53 6.66 -6.08 15.64
N GLY A 54 5.50 -5.78 16.20
CA GLY A 54 4.44 -6.78 16.35
C GLY A 54 3.83 -7.21 15.02
N VAL A 55 3.72 -6.29 14.04
CA VAL A 55 3.27 -6.64 12.69
C VAL A 55 4.32 -7.45 11.93
N GLU A 56 5.60 -7.18 12.17
CA GLU A 56 6.69 -7.97 11.59
C GLU A 56 6.66 -9.43 12.10
N LEU A 57 6.31 -9.66 13.36
CA LEU A 57 6.07 -11.01 13.89
C LEU A 57 4.92 -11.73 13.18
N ILE A 58 3.84 -11.01 12.85
CA ILE A 58 2.74 -11.57 12.06
C ILE A 58 3.21 -11.97 10.66
N LEU A 59 4.04 -11.14 10.01
CA LEU A 59 4.64 -11.47 8.73
C LEU A 59 5.56 -12.69 8.85
N LYS A 60 6.41 -12.74 9.89
CA LYS A 60 7.29 -13.88 10.18
C LYS A 60 6.50 -15.18 10.34
N GLU A 61 5.41 -15.15 11.08
CA GLU A 61 4.54 -16.32 11.24
C GLU A 61 3.90 -16.73 9.92
N SER A 62 3.43 -15.78 9.11
CA SER A 62 2.88 -16.06 7.77
C SER A 62 3.91 -16.72 6.82
N ILE A 63 5.20 -16.42 6.99
CA ILE A 63 6.29 -17.06 6.26
C ILE A 63 6.48 -18.48 6.78
N ARG A 64 6.60 -18.65 8.10
CA ARG A 64 6.84 -19.94 8.77
C ARG A 64 5.83 -21.01 8.37
N ILE A 65 4.54 -20.68 8.33
CA ILE A 65 3.47 -21.64 8.01
C ILE A 65 3.47 -22.09 6.54
N ASN A 66 4.15 -21.38 5.64
CA ASN A 66 4.33 -21.80 4.25
C ASN A 66 5.44 -22.84 4.07
N GLY A 67 6.22 -23.17 5.14
CA GLY A 67 7.18 -24.25 5.20
C GLY A 67 8.25 -24.16 4.11
N LYS A 68 8.52 -25.29 3.44
CA LYS A 68 9.57 -25.39 2.40
C LYS A 68 9.47 -24.36 1.28
N ASP A 69 8.28 -23.87 0.95
CA ASP A 69 8.09 -22.84 -0.09
C ASP A 69 8.72 -21.49 0.30
N ALA A 70 8.91 -21.25 1.60
CA ALA A 70 9.56 -20.04 2.12
C ALA A 70 11.11 -20.19 2.19
N GLU A 71 11.64 -21.40 2.01
CA GLU A 71 13.07 -21.69 2.16
C GLU A 71 13.87 -21.60 0.86
N ASP A 72 13.24 -21.17 -0.23
CA ASP A 72 13.92 -21.00 -1.51
C ASP A 72 15.09 -20.02 -1.38
N THR A 73 16.24 -20.43 -1.94
CA THR A 73 17.46 -19.61 -1.96
C THR A 73 17.44 -18.54 -3.05
N ASN A 74 16.46 -18.61 -3.97
CA ASN A 74 16.27 -17.65 -5.04
C ASN A 74 15.06 -16.78 -4.73
N VAL A 75 15.24 -15.47 -4.74
CA VAL A 75 14.20 -14.49 -4.43
C VAL A 75 14.06 -13.51 -5.58
N ASN A 76 12.84 -13.07 -5.84
CA ASN A 76 12.57 -11.99 -6.79
C ASN A 76 12.19 -10.75 -5.98
N ILE A 77 12.83 -9.60 -6.25
CA ILE A 77 12.54 -8.34 -5.57
C ILE A 77 12.11 -7.32 -6.61
N ASP A 78 11.04 -6.59 -6.30
CA ASP A 78 10.56 -5.48 -7.10
C ASP A 78 9.93 -4.41 -6.21
N THR A 79 9.92 -3.15 -6.68
CA THR A 79 9.27 -2.04 -5.99
C THR A 79 7.95 -1.67 -6.65
N THR A 80 6.99 -1.32 -5.82
CA THR A 80 5.72 -0.73 -6.26
C THR A 80 5.40 0.51 -5.44
N VAL A 81 4.48 1.36 -5.93
CA VAL A 81 4.00 2.49 -5.14
C VAL A 81 2.78 2.06 -4.34
N GLN A 82 2.84 2.33 -3.03
CA GLN A 82 1.69 2.35 -2.15
C GLN A 82 1.19 3.78 -2.07
N GLU A 83 0.03 4.07 -2.67
CA GLU A 83 -0.52 5.42 -2.65
C GLU A 83 -1.08 5.77 -1.27
N LYS A 84 -0.90 7.03 -0.86
CA LYS A 84 -1.56 7.57 0.33
C LYS A 84 -2.99 8.01 0.02
N ASN A 85 -3.84 7.98 1.05
CA ASN A 85 -5.20 8.51 0.95
C ASN A 85 -5.20 10.03 0.96
N ILE A 86 -4.68 10.63 -0.10
CA ILE A 86 -4.69 12.07 -0.33
C ILE A 86 -5.47 12.41 -1.60
N THR A 87 -6.10 13.58 -1.61
CA THR A 87 -6.67 14.12 -2.85
C THR A 87 -5.54 14.51 -3.78
N PHE A 88 -5.72 14.33 -5.11
CA PHE A 88 -4.72 14.74 -6.10
C PHE A 88 -4.25 16.17 -5.81
N PRO A 89 -2.96 16.37 -5.47
CA PRO A 89 -2.45 17.63 -4.98
C PRO A 89 -2.30 18.64 -6.11
N THR A 90 -2.82 19.83 -5.87
CA THR A 90 -2.49 21.02 -6.65
C THR A 90 -2.24 22.15 -5.67
N ASP A 91 -1.34 23.08 -6.02
CA ASP A 91 -1.02 24.21 -5.13
C ASP A 91 -2.28 25.01 -4.75
N ALA A 92 -3.22 25.19 -5.70
CA ALA A 92 -4.49 25.86 -5.42
C ALA A 92 -5.35 25.14 -4.38
N LYS A 93 -5.37 23.78 -4.38
CA LYS A 93 -6.09 23.00 -3.35
C LYS A 93 -5.40 23.11 -1.98
N LEU A 94 -4.06 23.08 -1.95
CA LEU A 94 -3.28 23.25 -0.73
C LEU A 94 -3.53 24.63 -0.13
N HIS A 95 -3.47 25.70 -0.93
CA HIS A 95 -3.74 27.06 -0.48
C HIS A 95 -5.17 27.21 0.09
N LYS A 96 -6.19 26.59 -0.54
CA LYS A 96 -7.55 26.55 0.02
C LYS A 96 -7.63 25.83 1.35
N LYS A 97 -6.94 24.69 1.48
CA LYS A 97 -6.87 23.95 2.75
C LYS A 97 -6.19 24.78 3.85
N ILE A 98 -5.12 25.52 3.51
CA ILE A 98 -4.49 26.46 4.45
C ILE A 98 -5.50 27.47 4.96
N ILE A 99 -6.24 28.12 4.06
CA ILE A 99 -7.27 29.10 4.46
C ILE A 99 -8.30 28.47 5.41
N GLN A 100 -8.77 27.25 5.10
CA GLN A 100 -9.73 26.56 5.96
C GLN A 100 -9.15 26.23 7.34
N LYS A 101 -7.88 25.80 7.37
CA LYS A 101 -7.16 25.49 8.61
C LYS A 101 -6.91 26.77 9.45
N CYS A 102 -6.46 27.85 8.82
CA CYS A 102 -6.28 29.12 9.51
C CYS A 102 -7.59 29.63 10.14
N LYS A 103 -8.73 29.52 9.45
CA LYS A 103 -10.03 29.86 10.03
C LYS A 103 -10.36 29.00 11.26
N LYS A 104 -10.17 27.67 11.15
CA LYS A 104 -10.39 26.77 12.29
C LYS A 104 -9.49 27.07 13.50
N ILE A 105 -8.26 27.50 13.27
CA ILE A 105 -7.38 27.95 14.34
C ILE A 105 -7.92 29.23 14.98
N ALA A 106 -8.31 30.21 14.15
CA ALA A 106 -8.90 31.46 14.65
C ALA A 106 -10.18 31.22 15.47
N ASP A 107 -11.08 30.35 14.98
CA ASP A 107 -12.32 29.99 15.69
C ASP A 107 -12.03 29.28 17.03
N ARG A 108 -10.97 28.45 17.11
CA ARG A 108 -10.60 27.73 18.35
C ARG A 108 -9.95 28.62 19.42
N GLU A 109 -9.20 29.59 18.97
CA GLU A 109 -8.44 30.51 19.83
C GLU A 109 -9.17 31.85 20.03
N ASP A 110 -10.44 31.92 19.60
CA ASP A 110 -11.29 33.13 19.65
C ASP A 110 -10.60 34.38 19.06
N ILE A 111 -9.89 34.17 17.95
CA ILE A 111 -9.18 35.23 17.24
C ILE A 111 -10.07 35.84 16.17
N GLU A 112 -10.47 37.08 16.34
CA GLU A 112 -11.18 37.83 15.31
C GLU A 112 -10.28 38.13 14.10
N LEU A 113 -10.60 37.54 12.92
CA LEU A 113 -9.90 37.81 11.68
C LEU A 113 -10.37 39.08 11.02
N ARG A 114 -9.46 39.89 10.47
CA ARG A 114 -9.78 41.15 9.75
C ARG A 114 -10.80 40.94 8.61
N GLN A 115 -10.74 39.76 7.95
CA GLN A 115 -11.69 39.41 6.89
C GLN A 115 -11.90 37.89 6.85
N SER A 116 -13.17 37.48 6.72
CA SER A 116 -13.55 36.08 6.55
C SER A 116 -13.26 35.53 5.16
N TYR A 117 -13.15 36.39 4.15
CA TYR A 117 -12.98 36.06 2.71
C TYR A 117 -14.01 35.08 2.12
N SER A 118 -15.11 34.79 2.83
CA SER A 118 -16.04 33.72 2.46
C SER A 118 -16.73 33.97 1.09
N ARG A 119 -17.19 35.17 0.81
CA ARG A 119 -17.82 35.55 -0.49
C ARG A 119 -16.78 35.48 -1.62
N ILE A 120 -15.59 36.06 -1.39
CA ILE A 120 -14.49 36.11 -2.37
C ILE A 120 -14.03 34.68 -2.74
N LEU A 121 -13.89 33.79 -1.75
CA LEU A 121 -13.47 32.40 -1.97
C LEU A 121 -14.49 31.60 -2.78
N LYS A 122 -15.81 31.84 -2.58
CA LYS A 122 -16.85 31.24 -3.42
C LYS A 122 -16.69 31.68 -4.88
N GLN A 123 -16.46 32.97 -5.12
CA GLN A 123 -16.25 33.50 -6.47
C GLN A 123 -14.97 32.93 -7.10
N LEU A 124 -13.85 32.97 -6.40
CA LEU A 124 -12.58 32.40 -6.89
C LEU A 124 -12.70 30.91 -7.20
N SER A 125 -13.50 30.16 -6.43
CA SER A 125 -13.76 28.75 -6.70
C SER A 125 -14.55 28.53 -8.00
N ARG A 126 -15.47 29.42 -8.36
CA ARG A 126 -16.19 29.43 -9.64
C ARG A 126 -15.21 29.77 -10.79
N ASP A 127 -14.36 30.78 -10.61
CA ASP A 127 -13.37 31.20 -11.60
C ASP A 127 -12.31 30.13 -11.91
N GLN A 128 -12.08 29.20 -10.97
CA GLN A 128 -11.16 28.06 -11.15
C GLN A 128 -11.79 26.86 -11.88
N ARG A 129 -13.11 26.85 -12.12
CA ARG A 129 -13.75 25.79 -12.89
C ARG A 129 -13.31 25.85 -14.36
N PHE A 130 -13.33 24.72 -15.02
CA PHE A 130 -12.97 24.59 -16.44
C PHE A 130 -11.61 25.22 -16.78
N ARG A 131 -10.62 25.14 -15.86
CA ARG A 131 -9.28 25.76 -16.01
C ARG A 131 -8.49 25.32 -17.23
N ASN A 132 -8.82 24.16 -17.82
CA ASN A 132 -8.15 23.66 -19.02
C ASN A 132 -8.74 24.24 -20.31
N HIS A 133 -9.90 24.88 -20.24
CA HIS A 133 -10.51 25.53 -21.37
C HIS A 133 -9.73 26.81 -21.74
N PRO A 134 -9.39 27.07 -23.03
CA PRO A 134 -8.57 28.20 -23.46
C PRO A 134 -9.05 29.55 -22.91
N THR A 135 -10.35 29.83 -23.00
CA THR A 135 -10.97 31.11 -22.58
C THR A 135 -10.93 31.33 -21.07
N ASN A 136 -10.91 30.25 -20.26
CA ASN A 136 -10.93 30.36 -18.79
C ASN A 136 -9.55 30.22 -18.12
N LYS A 137 -8.53 29.78 -18.86
CA LYS A 137 -7.19 29.50 -18.34
C LYS A 137 -6.55 30.71 -17.65
N ALA A 138 -6.63 31.90 -18.25
CA ALA A 138 -6.07 33.13 -17.69
C ALA A 138 -6.82 33.54 -16.40
N LYS A 139 -8.16 33.47 -16.38
CA LYS A 139 -9.00 33.76 -15.24
C LYS A 139 -8.74 32.83 -14.07
N ALA A 140 -8.62 31.52 -14.34
CA ALA A 140 -8.29 30.51 -13.33
C ALA A 140 -6.89 30.74 -12.72
N LYS A 141 -5.89 31.09 -13.53
CA LYS A 141 -4.53 31.42 -13.06
C LYS A 141 -4.54 32.68 -12.16
N LYS A 142 -5.33 33.71 -12.51
CA LYS A 142 -5.50 34.92 -11.69
C LYS A 142 -6.17 34.57 -10.35
N ALA A 143 -7.19 33.71 -10.38
CA ALA A 143 -7.86 33.22 -9.18
C ALA A 143 -6.91 32.42 -8.27
N ASP A 144 -6.06 31.54 -8.81
CA ASP A 144 -5.05 30.79 -8.04
C ASP A 144 -4.08 31.73 -7.31
N LYS A 145 -3.58 32.77 -7.99
CA LYS A 145 -2.72 33.79 -7.37
C LYS A 145 -3.42 34.49 -6.20
N LYS A 146 -4.70 34.86 -6.38
CA LYS A 146 -5.47 35.54 -5.34
C LYS A 146 -5.74 34.64 -4.15
N VAL A 147 -6.02 33.34 -4.36
CA VAL A 147 -6.16 32.34 -3.27
C VAL A 147 -4.84 32.20 -2.49
N LYS A 148 -3.68 32.12 -3.17
CA LYS A 148 -2.36 32.11 -2.54
C LYS A 148 -2.13 33.35 -1.67
N THR A 149 -2.45 34.55 -2.18
CA THR A 149 -2.32 35.82 -1.46
C THR A 149 -3.18 35.83 -0.19
N ILE A 150 -4.45 35.37 -0.28
CA ILE A 150 -5.35 35.30 0.87
C ILE A 150 -4.80 34.32 1.93
N ALA A 151 -4.34 33.14 1.52
CA ALA A 151 -3.73 32.17 2.41
C ALA A 151 -2.54 32.77 3.17
N GLY A 152 -1.62 33.43 2.45
CA GLY A 152 -0.46 34.08 3.07
C GLY A 152 -0.83 35.24 4.01
N ARG A 153 -1.93 35.98 3.74
CA ARG A 153 -2.41 37.02 4.66
C ARG A 153 -2.92 36.41 5.96
N LEU A 154 -3.72 35.34 5.87
CA LEU A 154 -4.25 34.69 7.08
C LEU A 154 -3.16 34.03 7.91
N VAL A 155 -2.16 33.39 7.29
CA VAL A 155 -1.03 32.81 8.03
C VAL A 155 -0.29 33.91 8.81
N ARG A 156 0.13 34.99 8.13
CA ARG A 156 0.83 36.11 8.80
C ARG A 156 -0.02 36.85 9.83
N GLU A 157 -1.35 36.85 9.67
CA GLU A 157 -2.25 37.42 10.67
C GLU A 157 -2.27 36.57 11.94
N LEU A 158 -2.37 35.25 11.80
CA LEU A 158 -2.29 34.32 12.93
C LEU A 158 -0.92 34.34 13.62
N GLU A 159 0.19 34.40 12.86
CA GLU A 159 1.54 34.54 13.43
C GLU A 159 1.67 35.77 14.36
N ARG A 160 1.02 36.87 14.00
CA ARG A 160 1.04 38.10 14.83
C ARG A 160 0.11 38.04 16.04
N LYS A 161 -1.00 37.29 15.96
CA LYS A 161 -2.02 37.25 17.01
C LYS A 161 -1.83 36.11 17.99
N LEU A 162 -1.20 35.03 17.58
CA LEU A 162 -0.85 33.90 18.44
C LEU A 162 0.41 34.17 19.23
N THR A 163 0.48 33.61 20.43
CA THR A 163 1.69 33.69 21.27
C THR A 163 2.87 32.94 20.63
N PRO A 164 4.13 33.38 20.86
CA PRO A 164 5.30 32.73 20.28
C PRO A 164 5.43 31.22 20.60
N ASN A 165 4.88 30.77 21.71
CA ASN A 165 4.92 29.37 22.17
C ASN A 165 3.61 28.62 21.87
N SER A 166 2.78 29.10 20.94
CA SER A 166 1.54 28.47 20.57
C SER A 166 1.79 27.07 19.95
N GLN A 167 0.93 26.11 20.29
CA GLN A 167 0.93 24.76 19.71
C GLN A 167 0.82 24.74 18.17
N TYR A 168 0.41 25.84 17.54
CA TYR A 168 0.21 25.98 16.09
C TYR A 168 1.47 26.43 15.33
N GLN A 169 2.58 26.74 16.00
CA GLN A 169 3.79 27.25 15.33
C GLN A 169 4.31 26.29 14.25
N GLY A 170 4.34 24.98 14.52
CA GLY A 170 4.73 23.96 13.55
C GLY A 170 3.80 23.91 12.33
N GLU A 171 2.48 24.07 12.55
CA GLU A 171 1.50 24.11 11.45
C GLU A 171 1.66 25.39 10.60
N LEU A 172 1.88 26.55 11.22
CA LEU A 172 2.09 27.80 10.50
C LEU A 172 3.38 27.78 9.68
N ALA A 173 4.46 27.26 10.24
CA ALA A 173 5.72 27.06 9.51
C ALA A 173 5.54 26.16 8.28
N LEU A 174 4.79 25.05 8.41
CA LEU A 174 4.42 24.18 7.30
C LEU A 174 3.61 24.92 6.23
N TYR A 175 2.67 25.79 6.64
CA TYR A 175 1.87 26.56 5.69
C TYR A 175 2.72 27.59 4.95
N LEU A 176 3.67 28.23 5.59
CA LEU A 176 4.63 29.15 4.95
C LEU A 176 5.49 28.38 3.93
N GLN A 177 5.98 27.21 4.28
CA GLN A 177 6.74 26.37 3.36
C GLN A 177 5.93 26.02 2.11
N ILE A 178 4.64 25.66 2.26
CA ILE A 178 3.74 25.39 1.12
C ILE A 178 3.49 26.65 0.28
N LEU A 179 3.39 27.80 0.92
CA LEU A 179 3.17 29.07 0.22
C LEU A 179 4.40 29.57 -0.55
N THR A 180 5.60 29.23 -0.11
CA THR A 180 6.84 29.62 -0.75
C THR A 180 7.34 28.62 -1.79
N GLN A 181 6.89 27.36 -1.74
CA GLN A 181 7.36 26.32 -2.67
C GLN A 181 7.09 26.67 -4.13
N GLN A 182 8.03 26.28 -4.99
CA GLN A 182 7.97 26.42 -6.45
C GLN A 182 7.62 25.08 -7.10
N LYS A 183 7.34 25.12 -8.41
CA LYS A 183 7.04 23.90 -9.18
C LYS A 183 8.18 22.88 -9.11
N ASP A 184 9.42 23.34 -9.10
CA ASP A 184 10.65 22.55 -9.19
C ASP A 184 11.36 22.39 -7.83
N SER A 185 10.70 22.73 -6.73
CA SER A 185 11.26 22.56 -5.38
C SER A 185 11.55 21.06 -5.11
N LYS A 186 12.78 20.74 -4.72
CA LYS A 186 13.23 19.37 -4.45
C LYS A 186 12.42 18.67 -3.34
N LYS A 187 12.05 19.41 -2.28
CA LYS A 187 11.25 18.90 -1.13
C LYS A 187 9.86 19.54 -1.16
N LYS A 188 9.09 19.25 -2.21
CA LYS A 188 7.74 19.80 -2.36
C LYS A 188 6.75 19.06 -1.49
N ILE A 189 5.92 19.81 -0.75
CA ILE A 189 4.85 19.27 0.08
C ILE A 189 3.59 19.08 -0.76
N TYR A 190 3.04 17.89 -0.74
CA TYR A 190 1.86 17.50 -1.51
C TYR A 190 0.59 17.35 -0.65
N SER A 191 0.74 17.25 0.68
CA SER A 191 -0.38 17.16 1.60
C SER A 191 -0.07 17.84 2.93
N ILE A 192 -1.05 18.55 3.51
CA ILE A 192 -0.88 19.20 4.82
C ILE A 192 -0.92 18.18 5.95
N HIS A 193 -1.74 17.13 5.82
CA HIS A 193 -1.88 16.11 6.88
C HIS A 193 -0.89 14.95 6.77
N GLU A 194 -0.20 14.84 5.65
CA GLU A 194 0.87 13.89 5.35
C GLU A 194 1.99 14.64 4.60
N PRO A 195 2.75 15.53 5.27
CA PRO A 195 3.75 16.37 4.61
C PRO A 195 4.87 15.59 3.92
N GLU A 196 5.13 14.40 4.41
CA GLU A 196 6.22 13.52 3.96
C GLU A 196 5.87 12.65 2.74
N VAL A 197 4.67 12.84 2.18
CA VAL A 197 4.28 12.11 0.96
C VAL A 197 5.14 12.53 -0.22
N VAL A 198 5.67 11.54 -0.94
CA VAL A 198 6.52 11.75 -2.11
C VAL A 198 5.72 11.62 -3.40
N CYS A 199 6.11 12.38 -4.43
CA CYS A 199 5.58 12.24 -5.78
C CYS A 199 6.50 11.32 -6.59
N ILE A 200 5.99 10.17 -7.01
CA ILE A 200 6.73 9.16 -7.76
C ILE A 200 6.24 9.17 -9.20
N SER A 201 7.15 9.42 -10.16
CA SER A 201 6.86 9.33 -11.59
C SER A 201 7.24 7.94 -12.10
N LYS A 202 6.26 7.20 -12.65
CA LYS A 202 6.49 5.87 -13.23
C LYS A 202 6.46 5.82 -14.75
N GLY A 203 6.40 6.97 -15.42
CA GLY A 203 6.37 7.03 -16.89
C GLY A 203 5.17 6.37 -17.57
N LYS A 204 4.14 6.00 -16.79
CA LYS A 204 2.92 5.42 -17.34
C LYS A 204 2.06 6.50 -18.00
N GLU A 205 1.56 6.22 -19.20
CA GLU A 205 0.79 7.18 -20.00
C GLU A 205 -0.50 7.62 -19.29
N HIS A 206 -1.24 6.68 -18.68
CA HIS A 206 -2.50 6.97 -17.99
C HIS A 206 -2.34 7.58 -16.60
N LYS A 207 -1.22 7.36 -15.90
CA LYS A 207 -1.00 7.83 -14.53
C LYS A 207 0.46 8.22 -14.33
N LYS A 208 0.75 9.44 -14.76
CA LYS A 208 2.12 9.98 -14.77
C LYS A 208 2.71 10.12 -13.36
N TYR A 209 1.89 10.45 -12.36
CA TYR A 209 2.33 10.70 -10.98
C TYR A 209 1.51 9.90 -9.98
N GLU A 210 2.19 9.22 -9.07
CA GLU A 210 1.62 8.53 -7.91
C GLU A 210 2.15 9.20 -6.63
N PHE A 211 1.28 9.40 -5.64
CA PHE A 211 1.61 10.10 -4.39
C PHE A 211 1.54 9.14 -3.22
N GLY A 212 2.69 8.80 -2.66
CA GLY A 212 2.79 7.82 -1.59
C GLY A 212 4.22 7.49 -1.23
N ASN A 213 4.47 6.23 -0.95
CA ASN A 213 5.79 5.66 -0.68
C ASN A 213 6.06 4.46 -1.59
N LYS A 214 7.33 4.11 -1.76
CA LYS A 214 7.72 2.87 -2.43
C LYS A 214 7.58 1.71 -1.46
N ALA A 215 7.02 0.60 -1.92
CA ALA A 215 6.99 -0.68 -1.21
C ALA A 215 7.91 -1.66 -1.97
N SER A 216 8.98 -2.11 -1.32
CA SER A 216 9.83 -3.19 -1.80
C SER A 216 9.22 -4.51 -1.35
N ILE A 217 8.97 -5.40 -2.30
CA ILE A 217 8.38 -6.73 -2.06
C ILE A 217 9.38 -7.78 -2.52
N ALA A 218 9.70 -8.71 -1.62
CA ALA A 218 10.56 -9.85 -1.92
C ALA A 218 9.75 -11.15 -1.89
N LYS A 219 9.82 -11.91 -2.97
CA LYS A 219 9.05 -13.14 -3.15
C LYS A 219 9.98 -14.30 -3.54
N THR A 220 9.82 -15.47 -2.92
CA THR A 220 10.50 -16.72 -3.33
C THR A 220 10.03 -17.18 -4.72
N ASP A 221 10.84 -18.00 -5.41
CA ASP A 221 10.41 -18.60 -6.69
C ASP A 221 9.11 -19.42 -6.50
N SER A 222 8.91 -20.06 -5.34
CA SER A 222 7.69 -20.78 -4.96
C SER A 222 6.50 -19.89 -4.62
N GLY A 223 6.68 -18.57 -4.53
CA GLY A 223 5.59 -17.61 -4.42
C GLY A 223 5.24 -17.11 -3.01
N VAL A 224 6.08 -17.33 -2.02
CA VAL A 224 5.93 -16.79 -0.66
C VAL A 224 6.59 -15.42 -0.57
N ILE A 225 5.92 -14.43 0.02
CA ILE A 225 6.51 -13.13 0.29
C ILE A 225 7.35 -13.23 1.56
N VAL A 226 8.66 -13.00 1.44
CA VAL A 226 9.65 -13.14 2.53
C VAL A 226 10.17 -11.80 3.06
N ALA A 227 9.89 -10.69 2.38
CA ALA A 227 10.07 -9.34 2.91
C ALA A 227 9.10 -8.36 2.25
N ALA A 228 8.74 -7.32 3.01
CA ALA A 228 7.85 -6.26 2.58
C ALA A 228 8.13 -4.98 3.38
N LEU A 229 8.77 -3.98 2.76
CA LEU A 229 9.30 -2.79 3.43
C LEU A 229 9.00 -1.52 2.64
N GLY A 230 8.68 -0.44 3.36
CA GLY A 230 8.36 0.87 2.79
C GLY A 230 9.56 1.81 2.78
N PHE A 231 9.68 2.61 1.71
CA PHE A 231 10.75 3.59 1.51
C PHE A 231 10.17 4.92 1.02
N ARG A 232 10.78 6.01 1.45
CA ARG A 232 10.41 7.36 1.01
C ARG A 232 11.58 8.00 0.27
N ASP A 233 11.32 8.48 -0.93
CA ASP A 233 12.28 9.20 -1.79
C ASP A 233 13.61 8.49 -2.03
N GLU A 234 13.57 7.14 -2.05
CA GLU A 234 14.75 6.32 -2.30
C GLU A 234 14.80 5.78 -3.72
N TYR A 235 16.00 5.70 -4.28
CA TYR A 235 16.23 5.00 -5.53
C TYR A 235 16.10 3.49 -5.33
N ASP A 236 15.57 2.76 -6.32
CA ASP A 236 15.29 1.33 -6.18
C ASP A 236 16.52 0.50 -5.77
N GLY A 237 17.71 0.84 -6.30
CA GLY A 237 18.96 0.18 -5.92
C GLY A 237 19.31 0.30 -4.43
N HIS A 238 18.93 1.40 -3.77
CA HIS A 238 19.19 1.60 -2.34
C HIS A 238 18.23 0.82 -1.45
N THR A 239 17.05 0.45 -1.95
CA THR A 239 16.09 -0.35 -1.18
C THR A 239 16.52 -1.81 -1.01
N LEU A 240 17.49 -2.28 -1.80
CA LEU A 240 17.85 -3.68 -1.87
C LEU A 240 18.50 -4.20 -0.59
N LYS A 241 19.49 -3.48 -0.05
CA LYS A 241 20.20 -3.89 1.18
C LYS A 241 19.25 -3.99 2.39
N PRO A 242 18.43 -2.98 2.73
CA PRO A 242 17.46 -3.11 3.83
C PRO A 242 16.44 -4.23 3.61
N THR A 243 16.04 -4.49 2.35
CA THR A 243 15.12 -5.59 2.03
C THR A 243 15.77 -6.95 2.28
N LEU A 244 17.06 -7.12 1.95
CA LEU A 244 17.83 -8.34 2.24
C LEU A 244 18.01 -8.56 3.74
N GLU A 245 18.30 -7.50 4.49
CA GLU A 245 18.38 -7.54 5.96
C GLU A 245 17.04 -7.96 6.59
N GLN A 246 15.90 -7.51 6.04
CA GLN A 246 14.59 -7.96 6.49
C GLN A 246 14.35 -9.44 6.17
N ILE A 247 14.76 -9.94 4.98
CA ILE A 247 14.66 -11.36 4.64
C ILE A 247 15.42 -12.19 5.66
N GLU A 248 16.67 -11.84 5.93
CA GLU A 248 17.52 -12.55 6.89
C GLU A 248 16.92 -12.57 8.30
N ARG A 249 16.40 -11.43 8.77
CA ARG A 249 15.73 -11.30 10.08
C ARG A 249 14.47 -12.15 10.18
N LEU A 250 13.68 -12.25 9.10
CA LEU A 250 12.41 -12.97 9.10
C LEU A 250 12.57 -14.48 8.86
N THR A 251 13.54 -14.89 8.03
CA THR A 251 13.72 -16.29 7.61
C THR A 251 14.89 -16.98 8.30
N GLY A 252 15.82 -16.22 8.91
CA GLY A 252 17.09 -16.73 9.45
C GLY A 252 18.08 -17.15 8.37
N LYS A 253 17.82 -16.85 7.09
CA LYS A 253 18.63 -17.27 5.94
C LYS A 253 18.85 -16.11 4.98
N THR A 254 20.07 -15.97 4.48
CA THR A 254 20.41 -15.02 3.42
C THR A 254 20.17 -15.66 2.05
N PRO A 255 19.43 -15.05 1.12
CA PRO A 255 19.21 -15.61 -0.21
C PRO A 255 20.51 -15.67 -1.00
N LYS A 256 20.75 -16.77 -1.72
CA LYS A 256 21.95 -16.91 -2.57
C LYS A 256 21.85 -16.04 -3.82
N ARG A 257 20.67 -15.90 -4.40
CA ARG A 257 20.42 -15.17 -5.64
C ARG A 257 19.16 -14.32 -5.55
N VAL A 258 19.27 -13.09 -6.00
CA VAL A 258 18.16 -12.17 -6.08
C VAL A 258 17.99 -11.70 -7.51
N LYS A 259 16.79 -11.87 -8.06
CA LYS A 259 16.42 -11.39 -9.40
C LYS A 259 15.69 -10.05 -9.24
N VAL A 260 16.21 -9.03 -9.91
CA VAL A 260 15.67 -7.67 -9.88
C VAL A 260 15.48 -7.14 -11.31
N ASP A 261 14.79 -6.01 -11.44
CA ASP A 261 14.66 -5.34 -12.72
C ASP A 261 15.91 -4.50 -13.07
N ARG A 262 15.85 -3.81 -14.22
CA ARG A 262 16.96 -2.93 -14.67
C ARG A 262 17.09 -1.64 -13.85
N GLY A 263 16.09 -1.27 -13.08
CA GLY A 263 16.13 -0.14 -12.16
C GLY A 263 17.14 -0.30 -11.03
N TYR A 264 17.57 -1.54 -10.75
CA TYR A 264 18.53 -1.86 -9.69
C TYR A 264 20.00 -1.94 -10.14
N ARG A 265 20.33 -1.30 -11.27
CA ARG A 265 21.72 -1.29 -11.78
C ARG A 265 22.69 -0.69 -10.76
N GLY A 266 23.89 -1.26 -10.70
CA GLY A 266 25.02 -0.79 -9.87
C GLY A 266 25.68 -1.88 -9.07
N ASN A 267 24.93 -2.71 -8.34
CA ASN A 267 25.49 -3.75 -7.49
C ASN A 267 25.33 -5.13 -8.14
N LYS A 268 26.41 -5.85 -8.35
CA LYS A 268 26.39 -7.25 -8.80
C LYS A 268 26.30 -8.24 -7.62
N LYS A 269 26.69 -7.80 -6.43
CA LYS A 269 26.69 -8.59 -5.20
C LYS A 269 26.48 -7.69 -3.98
N ILE A 270 25.71 -8.13 -3.01
CA ILE A 270 25.54 -7.50 -1.68
C ILE A 270 25.78 -8.60 -0.64
N GLY A 271 26.84 -8.45 0.17
CA GLY A 271 27.28 -9.53 1.07
C GLY A 271 27.56 -10.79 0.27
N GLU A 272 26.90 -11.90 0.63
CA GLU A 272 27.01 -13.17 -0.10
C GLU A 272 25.97 -13.35 -1.22
N THR A 273 24.99 -12.46 -1.31
CA THR A 273 23.89 -12.52 -2.27
C THR A 273 24.29 -12.03 -3.65
N GLU A 274 24.16 -12.89 -4.67
CA GLU A 274 24.33 -12.54 -6.08
C GLU A 274 23.09 -11.82 -6.63
N ILE A 275 23.29 -10.66 -7.30
CA ILE A 275 22.20 -9.87 -7.88
C ILE A 275 22.13 -10.15 -9.37
N LEU A 276 21.03 -10.72 -9.81
CA LEU A 276 20.76 -11.09 -11.19
C LEU A 276 19.84 -10.07 -11.85
N ILE A 277 20.41 -9.25 -12.73
CA ILE A 277 19.63 -8.35 -13.59
C ILE A 277 19.51 -9.02 -14.96
N PRO A 278 18.29 -9.33 -15.45
CA PRO A 278 18.11 -10.00 -16.73
C PRO A 278 18.70 -9.16 -17.88
N SER A 279 19.63 -9.76 -18.62
CA SER A 279 20.24 -9.16 -19.80
C SER A 279 19.26 -9.14 -20.98
N THR A 280 19.50 -8.22 -21.95
CA THR A 280 18.74 -8.26 -23.21
C THR A 280 19.33 -9.35 -24.10
N PRO A 281 18.50 -10.22 -24.73
CA PRO A 281 19.00 -11.17 -25.71
C PRO A 281 19.71 -10.46 -26.86
N ASN A 282 20.93 -10.84 -27.18
CA ASN A 282 21.67 -10.34 -28.32
C ASN A 282 21.50 -11.31 -29.51
N LYS A 283 21.57 -10.76 -30.75
CA LYS A 283 21.47 -11.56 -32.00
C LYS A 283 22.58 -12.61 -32.11
N SER A 284 23.77 -12.35 -31.55
CA SER A 284 24.93 -13.27 -31.54
C SER A 284 24.82 -14.45 -30.57
N MET A 285 23.82 -14.45 -29.68
CA MET A 285 23.64 -15.52 -28.67
C MET A 285 23.03 -16.77 -29.29
N SER A 286 23.45 -17.95 -28.80
CA SER A 286 22.86 -19.24 -29.18
C SER A 286 21.39 -19.32 -28.74
N TYR A 287 20.63 -20.25 -29.35
CA TYR A 287 19.24 -20.53 -28.98
C TYR A 287 19.09 -20.85 -27.48
N TYR A 288 19.97 -21.68 -26.94
CA TYR A 288 19.98 -22.06 -25.51
C TYR A 288 20.21 -20.87 -24.57
N GLN A 289 21.15 -20.00 -24.92
CA GLN A 289 21.40 -18.79 -24.15
C GLN A 289 20.21 -17.85 -24.16
N ARG A 290 19.57 -17.63 -25.31
CA ARG A 290 18.33 -16.82 -25.43
C ARG A 290 17.18 -17.43 -24.64
N LYS A 291 17.00 -18.76 -24.70
CA LYS A 291 15.99 -19.49 -23.91
C LYS A 291 16.21 -19.30 -22.40
N LYS A 292 17.44 -19.45 -21.92
CA LYS A 292 17.78 -19.24 -20.49
C LYS A 292 17.49 -17.80 -20.03
N ILE A 293 17.80 -16.80 -20.84
CA ILE A 293 17.46 -15.41 -20.57
C ILE A 293 15.94 -15.22 -20.52
N SER A 294 15.21 -15.77 -21.50
CA SER A 294 13.73 -15.69 -21.52
C SER A 294 13.09 -16.34 -20.29
N GLU A 295 13.57 -17.50 -19.87
CA GLU A 295 13.12 -18.15 -18.63
C GLU A 295 13.41 -17.31 -17.37
N SER A 296 14.58 -16.66 -17.31
CA SER A 296 14.90 -15.74 -16.22
C SER A 296 13.95 -14.54 -16.18
N HIS A 297 13.62 -13.95 -17.35
CA HIS A 297 12.62 -12.90 -17.44
C HIS A 297 11.22 -13.36 -16.99
N LYS A 298 10.77 -14.55 -17.42
CA LYS A 298 9.48 -15.13 -17.00
C LYS A 298 9.42 -15.33 -15.49
N LYS A 299 10.50 -15.87 -14.88
CA LYS A 299 10.56 -16.05 -13.42
C LYS A 299 10.53 -14.73 -12.66
N ARG A 300 11.25 -13.70 -13.17
CA ARG A 300 11.18 -12.36 -12.59
C ARG A 300 9.80 -11.74 -12.71
N ALA A 301 9.19 -11.81 -13.90
CA ALA A 301 7.85 -11.28 -14.15
C ALA A 301 6.78 -11.89 -13.23
N GLY A 302 7.03 -13.08 -12.67
CA GLY A 302 6.13 -13.72 -11.71
C GLY A 302 5.90 -12.95 -10.41
N ILE A 303 6.62 -11.83 -10.12
CA ILE A 303 6.32 -10.95 -9.00
C ILE A 303 5.20 -9.94 -9.33
N GLU A 304 5.02 -9.58 -10.60
CA GLU A 304 4.04 -8.56 -11.03
C GLU A 304 2.59 -8.96 -10.69
N PRO A 305 2.13 -10.21 -10.95
CA PRO A 305 0.82 -10.67 -10.50
C PRO A 305 0.66 -10.63 -8.98
N VAL A 306 1.71 -10.95 -8.21
CA VAL A 306 1.68 -10.89 -6.74
C VAL A 306 1.47 -9.45 -6.28
N ILE A 307 2.19 -8.49 -6.86
CA ILE A 307 1.99 -7.06 -6.59
C ILE A 307 0.57 -6.63 -6.99
N GLY A 308 0.05 -7.13 -8.09
CA GLY A 308 -1.34 -6.94 -8.51
C GLY A 308 -2.31 -7.38 -7.42
N HIS A 309 -2.21 -8.63 -6.94
CA HIS A 309 -3.04 -9.16 -5.85
C HIS A 309 -2.88 -8.39 -4.53
N LEU A 310 -1.66 -7.99 -4.18
CA LEU A 310 -1.45 -7.15 -2.99
C LEU A 310 -2.25 -5.84 -3.08
N LYS A 311 -2.31 -5.24 -4.27
CA LYS A 311 -3.05 -3.98 -4.50
C LYS A 311 -4.56 -4.18 -4.53
N THR A 312 -5.06 -5.18 -5.23
CA THR A 312 -6.50 -5.39 -5.43
C THR A 312 -7.16 -6.09 -4.26
N ASP A 313 -6.49 -7.12 -3.69
CA ASP A 313 -7.11 -8.03 -2.73
C ASP A 313 -6.70 -7.75 -1.28
N HIS A 314 -5.53 -7.11 -1.05
CA HIS A 314 -4.91 -7.01 0.27
C HIS A 314 -4.60 -5.56 0.72
N ARG A 315 -5.28 -4.55 0.17
CA ARG A 315 -5.24 -3.13 0.59
C ARG A 315 -3.88 -2.42 0.40
N LEU A 316 -3.00 -2.93 -0.44
CA LEU A 316 -1.74 -2.24 -0.74
C LEU A 316 -1.96 -1.03 -1.65
N ASN A 317 -3.05 -0.96 -2.42
CA ASN A 317 -3.28 0.08 -3.41
C ASN A 317 -3.37 1.47 -2.76
N ARG A 318 -4.14 1.60 -1.66
CA ARG A 318 -4.34 2.89 -0.97
C ARG A 318 -4.18 2.76 0.53
N ASN A 319 -3.20 3.46 1.08
CA ASN A 319 -2.91 3.47 2.50
C ASN A 319 -3.66 4.59 3.23
N PHE A 320 -4.43 4.21 4.25
CA PHE A 320 -5.17 5.12 5.13
C PHE A 320 -4.43 5.38 6.46
N TYR A 321 -3.37 4.63 6.75
CA TYR A 321 -2.59 4.81 7.97
C TYR A 321 -1.62 5.99 7.82
N LYS A 322 -1.33 6.68 8.92
CA LYS A 322 -0.49 7.88 8.93
C LYS A 322 0.97 7.55 9.24
N GLY A 323 1.86 8.40 8.70
CA GLY A 323 3.29 8.33 8.96
C GLY A 323 3.99 7.11 8.33
N ILE A 324 5.32 7.03 8.49
CA ILE A 324 6.14 5.94 7.94
C ILE A 324 5.85 4.60 8.62
N VAL A 325 5.61 4.62 9.93
CA VAL A 325 5.18 3.44 10.71
C VAL A 325 3.89 2.86 10.15
N GLY A 326 2.90 3.72 9.85
CA GLY A 326 1.65 3.29 9.22
C GLY A 326 1.86 2.74 7.81
N ASP A 327 2.83 3.25 7.07
CA ASP A 327 3.18 2.74 5.74
C ASP A 327 3.69 1.30 5.83
N ASN A 328 4.67 1.05 6.71
CA ASN A 328 5.26 -0.26 6.92
C ASN A 328 4.25 -1.28 7.46
N ILE A 329 3.44 -0.88 8.44
CA ILE A 329 2.35 -1.71 8.97
C ILE A 329 1.42 -2.18 7.86
N ASN A 330 0.97 -1.27 6.96
CA ASN A 330 0.06 -1.64 5.89
C ASN A 330 0.72 -2.59 4.86
N ILE A 331 2.00 -2.34 4.52
CA ILE A 331 2.76 -3.17 3.57
C ILE A 331 2.95 -4.58 4.14
N MET A 332 3.41 -4.71 5.39
CA MET A 332 3.64 -6.00 6.03
C MET A 332 2.34 -6.78 6.25
N LEU A 333 1.24 -6.12 6.65
CA LEU A 333 -0.06 -6.77 6.80
C LEU A 333 -0.62 -7.25 5.45
N ALA A 334 -0.41 -6.51 4.36
CA ALA A 334 -0.81 -6.95 3.02
C ALA A 334 -0.02 -8.20 2.59
N ALA A 335 1.30 -8.21 2.82
CA ALA A 335 2.16 -9.35 2.54
C ALA A 335 1.80 -10.59 3.37
N ALA A 336 1.57 -10.41 4.67
CA ALA A 336 1.13 -11.49 5.56
C ALA A 336 -0.24 -12.06 5.13
N ALA A 337 -1.20 -11.19 4.78
CA ALA A 337 -2.51 -11.61 4.30
C ALA A 337 -2.43 -12.44 3.00
N PHE A 338 -1.56 -12.03 2.07
CA PHE A 338 -1.30 -12.80 0.86
C PHE A 338 -0.74 -14.20 1.19
N ASN A 339 0.26 -14.27 2.08
CA ASN A 339 0.87 -15.54 2.50
C ASN A 339 -0.14 -16.47 3.19
N PHE A 340 -0.98 -15.94 4.08
CA PHE A 340 -2.05 -16.72 4.73
C PHE A 340 -3.08 -17.22 3.70
N LYS A 341 -3.55 -16.36 2.80
CA LYS A 341 -4.50 -16.74 1.75
C LYS A 341 -3.91 -17.81 0.81
N ARG A 342 -2.62 -17.69 0.48
CA ARG A 342 -1.90 -18.69 -0.31
C ARG A 342 -1.89 -20.05 0.39
N MET A 343 -1.54 -20.09 1.67
CA MET A 343 -1.57 -21.31 2.49
C MET A 343 -2.98 -21.90 2.54
N MET A 344 -4.00 -21.10 2.85
CA MET A 344 -5.40 -21.55 2.90
C MET A 344 -5.84 -22.17 1.57
N ASN A 345 -5.48 -21.57 0.45
CA ASN A 345 -5.81 -22.10 -0.89
C ASN A 345 -5.08 -23.44 -1.16
N LYS A 346 -3.83 -23.59 -0.69
CA LYS A 346 -3.07 -24.85 -0.78
C LYS A 346 -3.76 -25.94 0.05
N TRP A 347 -4.17 -25.64 1.27
CA TRP A 347 -4.89 -26.56 2.14
C TRP A 347 -6.27 -26.92 1.58
N LYS A 348 -7.03 -25.94 1.08
CA LYS A 348 -8.31 -26.20 0.42
C LYS A 348 -8.17 -27.22 -0.70
N LYS A 349 -7.20 -27.06 -1.60
CA LYS A 349 -6.91 -28.05 -2.66
C LYS A 349 -6.60 -29.43 -2.09
N TYR A 350 -5.76 -29.50 -1.07
CA TYR A 350 -5.40 -30.76 -0.43
C TYR A 350 -6.61 -31.46 0.18
N PHE A 351 -7.44 -30.74 0.94
CA PHE A 351 -8.67 -31.30 1.50
C PHE A 351 -9.65 -31.73 0.43
N CYS A 352 -9.83 -30.95 -0.64
CA CYS A 352 -10.69 -31.33 -1.77
C CYS A 352 -10.20 -32.64 -2.41
N GLN A 353 -8.90 -32.81 -2.62
CA GLN A 353 -8.32 -34.03 -3.18
C GLN A 353 -8.51 -35.24 -2.26
N ILE A 354 -8.33 -35.06 -0.95
CA ILE A 354 -8.60 -36.14 0.04
C ILE A 354 -10.07 -36.52 -0.02
N PHE A 355 -10.98 -35.52 0.05
CA PHE A 355 -12.41 -35.75 0.00
C PHE A 355 -12.84 -36.45 -1.28
N GLU A 356 -12.33 -36.04 -2.43
CA GLU A 356 -12.57 -36.68 -3.71
C GLU A 356 -12.12 -38.16 -3.70
N ARG A 357 -10.91 -38.46 -3.18
CA ARG A 357 -10.43 -39.83 -3.07
C ARG A 357 -11.28 -40.68 -2.14
N LEU A 358 -11.67 -40.16 -0.98
CA LEU A 358 -12.55 -40.87 -0.03
C LEU A 358 -13.93 -41.11 -0.64
N PHE A 359 -14.48 -40.09 -1.32
CA PHE A 359 -15.77 -40.18 -1.99
C PHE A 359 -15.76 -41.20 -3.14
N LEU A 360 -14.74 -41.19 -3.98
CA LEU A 360 -14.57 -42.19 -5.04
C LEU A 360 -14.39 -43.60 -4.48
N SER A 361 -13.68 -43.76 -3.36
CA SER A 361 -13.55 -45.03 -2.66
C SER A 361 -14.90 -45.50 -2.09
N PHE A 362 -15.66 -44.60 -1.53
CA PHE A 362 -17.03 -44.88 -1.02
C PHE A 362 -17.95 -45.31 -2.18
N LEU A 363 -17.92 -44.60 -3.31
CA LEU A 363 -18.74 -44.94 -4.48
C LEU A 363 -18.43 -46.32 -5.09
N LYS A 364 -17.17 -46.78 -5.01
CA LYS A 364 -16.79 -48.12 -5.50
C LYS A 364 -17.45 -49.25 -4.68
N ASN A 365 -17.86 -48.96 -3.46
CA ASN A 365 -18.53 -49.95 -2.58
C ASN A 365 -20.05 -49.95 -2.74
N PHE A 366 -20.63 -49.10 -3.59
CA PHE A 366 -22.06 -49.08 -3.86
C PHE A 366 -22.40 -49.88 -5.13
N PRO A 367 -23.59 -50.57 -5.17
CA PRO A 367 -24.06 -51.25 -6.38
C PRO A 367 -24.17 -50.27 -7.57
N THR A 368 -23.82 -50.75 -8.76
CA THR A 368 -23.63 -50.01 -10.00
C THR A 368 -24.72 -49.02 -10.41
N ASN A 369 -25.95 -49.17 -9.91
CA ASN A 369 -27.10 -48.37 -10.32
C ASN A 369 -27.09 -46.94 -9.70
N TYR A 370 -26.34 -46.67 -8.63
CA TYR A 370 -26.27 -45.35 -8.00
C TYR A 370 -25.06 -44.50 -8.41
N SER A 371 -24.02 -45.14 -9.00
CA SER A 371 -22.80 -44.44 -9.38
C SER A 371 -22.98 -43.46 -10.52
N PHE A 372 -23.95 -43.73 -11.45
CA PHE A 372 -24.22 -42.86 -12.59
C PHE A 372 -24.89 -41.54 -12.20
N PHE A 373 -25.77 -41.55 -11.20
CA PHE A 373 -26.47 -40.36 -10.71
C PHE A 373 -25.54 -39.40 -9.94
N LEU A 374 -24.67 -39.96 -9.13
CA LEU A 374 -23.74 -39.18 -8.29
C LEU A 374 -22.61 -38.55 -9.13
N ASN A 375 -22.11 -39.21 -10.17
CA ASN A 375 -21.16 -38.65 -11.13
C ASN A 375 -21.71 -37.42 -11.89
N LYS A 376 -23.03 -37.38 -12.12
CA LYS A 376 -23.69 -36.25 -12.77
C LYS A 376 -23.88 -35.07 -11.87
N ILE A 377 -24.12 -35.28 -10.56
CA ILE A 377 -24.23 -34.22 -9.56
C ILE A 377 -22.85 -33.57 -9.32
N PHE A 378 -21.78 -34.37 -9.26
CA PHE A 378 -20.41 -33.85 -9.02
C PHE A 378 -19.84 -33.01 -10.17
N LYS A 379 -20.24 -33.30 -11.42
CA LYS A 379 -19.86 -32.46 -12.60
C LYS A 379 -20.59 -31.11 -12.66
N LEU A 380 -21.66 -30.93 -11.88
CA LEU A 380 -22.46 -29.70 -11.84
C LEU A 380 -22.11 -28.77 -10.65
N THR A 381 -21.28 -29.22 -9.70
CA THR A 381 -20.99 -28.47 -8.45
C THR A 381 -19.53 -28.04 -8.28
N PHE A 382 -18.65 -28.31 -9.27
CA PHE A 382 -17.23 -27.88 -9.22
C PHE A 382 -16.76 -27.29 -10.55
#